data_044ee036b626c269caa753a76d0d1463
#
_entry.id   044ee036b626c269caa753a76d0d1463
#
_cell.length_a   1.000
_cell.length_b   1.000
_cell.length_c   1.000
_cell.angle_alpha   90.00
_cell.angle_beta   90.00
_cell.angle_gamma   90.00
#
_symmetry.space_group_name_H-M   'P 1'
#
loop_
_entity.id
_entity.type
_entity.pdbx_description
1 polymer ?
#
loop_
_entity_poly.entity_id
_entity_poly.type
_entity_poly.pdbx_seq_one_letter_code
_entity_poly.pdbx_strand_id
1 'polypeptide(L)'
;MDVKDRVAIVTGGGGGIGSAVARRWMAGGARAVVVVDRNGDAARAVGTEIGCLGVELDVTNEAEVAALVERVEGEIGPVDIFFSNAGAGAGGGVEASNEAWQAQWELHVMAHVYAARAVLPSMVARGDGYLVHTASAAGLLAAVGSAPYSVTKAACIKLAETIAIAHGDDGIGVSVLCPQGVNTAMAPRQLGDGGTDGIVEPDYVAEVVTAAIRDGRFLILPHPEVQTYVERKAADPDRWLKGMRRLRARSLDLQEGS
;
A
#
# COMPACT_ATOMS: atom_id res chain seq x y z
N MET A 1 9.42 -13.54 6.54
CA MET A 1 9.86 -14.15 5.27
C MET A 1 11.06 -13.39 4.72
N ASP A 2 12.09 -14.04 4.19
CA ASP A 2 13.16 -13.39 3.44
C ASP A 2 12.75 -13.29 1.96
N VAL A 3 13.14 -12.20 1.28
CA VAL A 3 12.85 -11.99 -0.14
C VAL A 3 13.77 -12.80 -1.07
N LYS A 4 14.89 -13.31 -0.54
CA LYS A 4 15.86 -14.09 -1.31
C LYS A 4 15.21 -15.35 -1.90
N ASP A 5 15.49 -15.60 -3.17
CA ASP A 5 14.97 -16.73 -3.96
C ASP A 5 13.43 -16.75 -4.14
N ARG A 6 12.72 -15.67 -3.80
CA ARG A 6 11.26 -15.53 -3.88
C ARG A 6 10.79 -14.90 -5.18
N VAL A 7 9.58 -15.27 -5.60
CA VAL A 7 8.85 -14.62 -6.70
C VAL A 7 7.86 -13.62 -6.10
N ALA A 8 7.96 -12.38 -6.52
CA ALA A 8 7.11 -11.31 -6.02
C ALA A 8 6.35 -10.59 -7.14
N ILE A 9 5.12 -10.17 -6.88
CA ILE A 9 4.35 -9.23 -7.71
C ILE A 9 4.23 -7.92 -6.96
N VAL A 10 4.53 -6.79 -7.62
CA VAL A 10 4.45 -5.43 -7.05
C VAL A 10 3.54 -4.59 -7.92
N THR A 11 2.37 -4.19 -7.41
CA THR A 11 1.44 -3.30 -8.10
C THR A 11 1.74 -1.83 -7.82
N GLY A 12 1.43 -0.92 -8.78
CA GLY A 12 1.92 0.46 -8.73
C GLY A 12 3.44 0.53 -8.78
N GLY A 13 4.06 -0.44 -9.47
CA GLY A 13 5.50 -0.63 -9.51
C GLY A 13 6.23 0.28 -10.52
N GLY A 14 5.49 1.04 -11.34
CA GLY A 14 6.06 1.99 -12.30
C GLY A 14 6.68 3.23 -11.66
N GLY A 15 6.53 3.45 -10.35
CA GLY A 15 7.10 4.62 -9.65
C GLY A 15 6.95 4.56 -8.14
N GLY A 16 7.46 5.60 -7.48
CA GLY A 16 7.32 5.82 -6.04
C GLY A 16 7.74 4.62 -5.19
N ILE A 17 6.93 4.28 -4.20
CA ILE A 17 7.20 3.18 -3.26
C ILE A 17 7.32 1.84 -4.00
N GLY A 18 6.43 1.57 -4.95
CA GLY A 18 6.43 0.28 -5.67
C GLY A 18 7.72 0.03 -6.44
N SER A 19 8.22 1.02 -7.18
CA SER A 19 9.48 0.89 -7.91
C SER A 19 10.70 0.74 -6.98
N ALA A 20 10.73 1.48 -5.87
CA ALA A 20 11.80 1.37 -4.88
C ALA A 20 11.83 -0.02 -4.23
N VAL A 21 10.64 -0.56 -3.86
CA VAL A 21 10.51 -1.93 -3.33
C VAL A 21 10.96 -2.97 -4.36
N ALA A 22 10.53 -2.85 -5.62
CA ALA A 22 10.93 -3.77 -6.68
C ALA A 22 12.45 -3.82 -6.86
N ARG A 23 13.10 -2.64 -6.93
CA ARG A 23 14.58 -2.55 -7.00
C ARG A 23 15.24 -3.20 -5.80
N ARG A 24 14.78 -2.88 -4.60
CA ARG A 24 15.36 -3.41 -3.37
C ARG A 24 15.23 -4.92 -3.27
N TRP A 25 14.08 -5.48 -3.64
CA TRP A 25 13.88 -6.93 -3.58
C TRP A 25 14.73 -7.66 -4.61
N MET A 26 14.88 -7.14 -5.83
CA MET A 26 15.81 -7.71 -6.80
C MET A 26 17.27 -7.63 -6.30
N ALA A 27 17.70 -6.48 -5.80
CA ALA A 27 19.02 -6.33 -5.19
C ALA A 27 19.22 -7.24 -3.96
N GLY A 28 18.13 -7.58 -3.25
CA GLY A 28 18.10 -8.52 -2.12
C GLY A 28 18.13 -9.99 -2.54
N GLY A 29 18.20 -10.30 -3.84
CA GLY A 29 18.30 -11.67 -4.35
C GLY A 29 16.95 -12.35 -4.56
N ALA A 30 15.86 -11.59 -4.74
CA ALA A 30 14.59 -12.16 -5.20
C ALA A 30 14.81 -12.91 -6.52
N ARG A 31 14.15 -14.06 -6.69
CA ARG A 31 14.24 -14.85 -7.93
C ARG A 31 13.63 -14.11 -9.10
N ALA A 32 12.51 -13.43 -8.87
CA ALA A 32 11.87 -12.54 -9.84
C ALA A 32 10.98 -11.53 -9.11
N VAL A 33 10.85 -10.33 -9.70
CA VAL A 33 9.87 -9.33 -9.31
C VAL A 33 9.07 -8.92 -10.54
N VAL A 34 7.77 -9.22 -10.57
CA VAL A 34 6.88 -8.75 -11.63
C VAL A 34 6.38 -7.34 -11.27
N VAL A 35 6.77 -6.37 -12.06
CA VAL A 35 6.42 -4.97 -11.90
C VAL A 35 5.11 -4.68 -12.63
N VAL A 36 4.07 -4.31 -11.92
CA VAL A 36 2.73 -4.08 -12.47
C VAL A 36 2.32 -2.63 -12.31
N ASP A 37 1.88 -1.99 -13.38
CA ASP A 37 1.33 -0.64 -13.33
C ASP A 37 0.31 -0.44 -14.47
N ARG A 38 -0.68 0.42 -14.28
CA ARG A 38 -1.59 0.84 -15.34
C ARG A 38 -0.88 1.65 -16.44
N ASN A 39 0.23 2.30 -16.08
CA ASN A 39 1.17 2.88 -17.03
C ASN A 39 2.18 1.80 -17.43
N GLY A 40 1.88 1.10 -18.52
CA GLY A 40 2.70 0.01 -19.04
C GLY A 40 4.12 0.42 -19.38
N ASP A 41 4.34 1.64 -19.88
CA ASP A 41 5.68 2.13 -20.19
C ASP A 41 6.52 2.30 -18.94
N ALA A 42 5.94 2.85 -17.87
CA ALA A 42 6.61 2.98 -16.58
C ALA A 42 6.93 1.59 -15.97
N ALA A 43 5.98 0.65 -16.03
CA ALA A 43 6.20 -0.72 -15.56
C ALA A 43 7.34 -1.41 -16.34
N ARG A 44 7.34 -1.32 -17.66
CA ARG A 44 8.38 -1.87 -18.56
C ARG A 44 9.74 -1.23 -18.32
N ALA A 45 9.79 0.08 -18.11
CA ALA A 45 11.05 0.78 -17.82
C ALA A 45 11.71 0.27 -16.53
N VAL A 46 10.94 0.18 -15.44
CA VAL A 46 11.45 -0.37 -14.17
C VAL A 46 11.80 -1.85 -14.31
N GLY A 47 10.93 -2.66 -14.96
CA GLY A 47 11.20 -4.08 -15.21
C GLY A 47 12.51 -4.29 -15.97
N THR A 48 12.76 -3.53 -17.05
CA THR A 48 14.00 -3.58 -17.83
C THR A 48 15.22 -3.19 -16.98
N GLU A 49 15.10 -2.13 -16.19
CA GLU A 49 16.17 -1.65 -15.30
C GLU A 49 16.65 -2.72 -14.34
N ILE A 50 15.71 -3.47 -13.75
CA ILE A 50 16.02 -4.51 -12.74
C ILE A 50 16.13 -5.93 -13.31
N GLY A 51 16.04 -6.07 -14.62
CA GLY A 51 16.11 -7.38 -15.31
C GLY A 51 14.88 -8.27 -15.08
N CYS A 52 13.70 -7.69 -14.92
CA CYS A 52 12.45 -8.35 -14.61
C CYS A 52 11.32 -7.98 -15.57
N LEU A 53 10.17 -8.67 -15.42
CA LEU A 53 8.98 -8.45 -16.23
C LEU A 53 8.22 -7.18 -15.76
N GLY A 54 7.96 -6.26 -16.70
CA GLY A 54 7.05 -5.12 -16.51
C GLY A 54 5.74 -5.37 -17.27
N VAL A 55 4.61 -5.27 -16.58
CA VAL A 55 3.26 -5.60 -17.10
C VAL A 55 2.34 -4.41 -16.95
N GLU A 56 1.64 -4.06 -18.03
CA GLU A 56 0.51 -3.14 -17.99
C GLU A 56 -0.73 -3.87 -17.52
N LEU A 57 -1.37 -3.36 -16.44
CA LEU A 57 -2.57 -3.96 -15.89
C LEU A 57 -3.30 -2.96 -15.01
N ASP A 58 -4.63 -2.93 -15.11
CA ASP A 58 -5.50 -2.24 -14.16
C ASP A 58 -5.88 -3.16 -13.01
N VAL A 59 -5.40 -2.88 -11.81
CA VAL A 59 -5.67 -3.67 -10.60
C VAL A 59 -7.14 -3.68 -10.19
N THR A 60 -7.97 -2.81 -10.74
CA THR A 60 -9.43 -2.79 -10.52
C THR A 60 -10.18 -3.81 -11.40
N ASN A 61 -9.47 -4.49 -12.30
CA ASN A 61 -10.00 -5.59 -13.11
C ASN A 61 -9.61 -6.95 -12.50
N GLU A 62 -10.55 -7.60 -11.83
CA GLU A 62 -10.30 -8.89 -11.15
C GLU A 62 -9.79 -9.97 -12.12
N ALA A 63 -10.35 -10.03 -13.34
CA ALA A 63 -9.96 -11.04 -14.32
C ALA A 63 -8.51 -10.85 -14.79
N GLU A 64 -8.06 -9.61 -14.99
CA GLU A 64 -6.67 -9.33 -15.35
C GLU A 64 -5.70 -9.70 -14.21
N VAL A 65 -6.07 -9.41 -12.96
CA VAL A 65 -5.26 -9.78 -11.79
C VAL A 65 -5.14 -11.31 -11.68
N ALA A 66 -6.24 -12.05 -11.83
CA ALA A 66 -6.23 -13.50 -11.79
C ALA A 66 -5.36 -14.10 -12.93
N ALA A 67 -5.54 -13.62 -14.15
CA ALA A 67 -4.76 -14.06 -15.32
C ALA A 67 -3.25 -13.76 -15.16
N LEU A 68 -2.91 -12.64 -14.56
CA LEU A 68 -1.50 -12.30 -14.25
C LEU A 68 -0.91 -13.33 -13.28
N VAL A 69 -1.60 -13.63 -12.17
CA VAL A 69 -1.11 -14.60 -11.17
C VAL A 69 -0.93 -15.97 -11.81
N GLU A 70 -1.92 -16.45 -12.55
CA GLU A 70 -1.86 -17.74 -13.27
C GLU A 70 -0.65 -17.78 -14.24
N ARG A 71 -0.45 -16.72 -15.00
CA ARG A 71 0.70 -16.59 -15.91
C ARG A 71 2.03 -16.64 -15.16
N VAL A 72 2.18 -15.87 -14.06
CA VAL A 72 3.40 -15.84 -13.26
C VAL A 72 3.68 -17.20 -12.65
N GLU A 73 2.68 -17.86 -12.10
CA GLU A 73 2.83 -19.20 -11.52
C GLU A 73 3.21 -20.24 -12.56
N GLY A 74 2.67 -20.15 -13.80
CA GLY A 74 2.98 -21.05 -14.90
C GLY A 74 4.35 -20.84 -15.55
N GLU A 75 4.77 -19.58 -15.73
CA GLU A 75 5.98 -19.23 -16.49
C GLU A 75 7.22 -19.03 -15.60
N ILE A 76 7.05 -18.52 -14.37
CA ILE A 76 8.15 -18.13 -13.47
C ILE A 76 8.21 -19.05 -12.26
N GLY A 77 7.07 -19.30 -11.63
CA GLY A 77 6.89 -20.17 -10.47
C GLY A 77 5.95 -19.56 -9.44
N PRO A 78 5.71 -20.26 -8.32
CA PRO A 78 4.71 -19.85 -7.35
C PRO A 78 4.95 -18.44 -6.86
N VAL A 79 3.86 -17.65 -6.78
CA VAL A 79 3.93 -16.30 -6.20
C VAL A 79 4.10 -16.43 -4.70
N ASP A 80 5.25 -15.98 -4.19
CA ASP A 80 5.58 -16.03 -2.76
C ASP A 80 5.15 -14.75 -2.04
N ILE A 81 5.26 -13.58 -2.72
CA ILE A 81 4.93 -12.29 -2.14
C ILE A 81 4.04 -11.51 -3.11
N PHE A 82 2.89 -11.03 -2.64
CA PHE A 82 2.07 -10.08 -3.41
C PHE A 82 2.01 -8.74 -2.67
N PHE A 83 2.60 -7.71 -3.27
CA PHE A 83 2.58 -6.36 -2.75
C PHE A 83 1.50 -5.53 -3.46
N SER A 84 0.32 -5.44 -2.86
CA SER A 84 -0.77 -4.57 -3.27
C SER A 84 -0.45 -3.13 -2.88
N ASN A 85 0.22 -2.39 -3.79
CA ASN A 85 0.70 -1.05 -3.52
C ASN A 85 0.06 0.03 -4.43
N ALA A 86 -0.56 -0.35 -5.55
CA ALA A 86 -1.24 0.60 -6.41
C ALA A 86 -2.25 1.46 -5.62
N GLY A 87 -2.26 2.76 -5.86
CA GLY A 87 -3.13 3.69 -5.16
C GLY A 87 -3.13 5.07 -5.79
N ALA A 88 -4.12 5.88 -5.43
CA ALA A 88 -4.23 7.28 -5.84
C ALA A 88 -4.82 8.12 -4.71
N GLY A 89 -4.40 9.37 -4.60
CA GLY A 89 -5.02 10.33 -3.69
C GLY A 89 -6.39 10.77 -4.19
N ALA A 90 -7.29 11.10 -3.27
CA ALA A 90 -8.52 11.83 -3.56
C ALA A 90 -8.80 12.84 -2.45
N GLY A 91 -9.11 14.04 -2.85
CA GLY A 91 -9.61 15.08 -1.95
C GLY A 91 -11.13 15.01 -1.76
N GLY A 92 -11.65 15.93 -0.97
CA GLY A 92 -13.08 16.09 -0.70
C GLY A 92 -13.52 15.46 0.61
N GLY A 93 -14.64 15.97 1.11
CA GLY A 93 -15.32 15.47 2.31
C GLY A 93 -16.40 14.46 1.94
N VAL A 94 -17.46 14.44 2.74
CA VAL A 94 -18.64 13.59 2.47
C VAL A 94 -19.41 14.01 1.21
N GLU A 95 -19.22 15.25 0.77
CA GLU A 95 -19.79 15.84 -0.44
C GLU A 95 -19.10 15.38 -1.74
N ALA A 96 -17.99 14.65 -1.66
CA ALA A 96 -17.36 14.07 -2.84
C ALA A 96 -18.37 13.21 -3.63
N SER A 97 -18.28 13.22 -4.97
CA SER A 97 -19.24 12.49 -5.80
C SER A 97 -19.21 10.98 -5.55
N ASN A 98 -20.32 10.30 -5.84
CA ASN A 98 -20.41 8.85 -5.72
C ASN A 98 -19.36 8.13 -6.58
N GLU A 99 -19.04 8.68 -7.75
CA GLU A 99 -18.02 8.15 -8.65
C GLU A 99 -16.62 8.24 -8.02
N ALA A 100 -16.32 9.35 -7.33
CA ALA A 100 -15.07 9.52 -6.60
C ALA A 100 -14.96 8.52 -5.43
N TRP A 101 -16.04 8.31 -4.68
CA TRP A 101 -16.10 7.31 -3.62
C TRP A 101 -15.93 5.90 -4.18
N GLN A 102 -16.62 5.57 -5.27
CA GLN A 102 -16.54 4.24 -5.88
C GLN A 102 -15.13 3.97 -6.43
N ALA A 103 -14.54 4.93 -7.15
CA ALA A 103 -13.19 4.78 -7.70
C ALA A 103 -12.14 4.52 -6.59
N GLN A 104 -12.26 5.20 -5.45
CA GLN A 104 -11.38 4.96 -4.31
C GLN A 104 -11.62 3.58 -3.68
N TRP A 105 -12.88 3.12 -3.62
CA TRP A 105 -13.23 1.81 -3.12
C TRP A 105 -12.68 0.69 -4.00
N GLU A 106 -12.88 0.77 -5.31
CA GLU A 106 -12.35 -0.21 -6.26
C GLU A 106 -10.81 -0.31 -6.17
N LEU A 107 -10.14 0.84 -6.13
CA LEU A 107 -8.68 0.86 -6.12
C LEU A 107 -8.06 0.46 -4.77
N HIS A 108 -8.62 0.93 -3.65
CA HIS A 108 -7.99 0.75 -2.32
C HIS A 108 -8.53 -0.42 -1.53
N VAL A 109 -9.66 -1.00 -1.95
CA VAL A 109 -10.28 -2.14 -1.25
C VAL A 109 -10.39 -3.33 -2.19
N MET A 110 -11.15 -3.19 -3.29
CA MET A 110 -11.44 -4.33 -4.15
C MET A 110 -10.20 -4.86 -4.85
N ALA A 111 -9.29 -4.00 -5.31
CA ALA A 111 -8.03 -4.43 -5.91
C ALA A 111 -7.18 -5.30 -4.94
N HIS A 112 -7.20 -4.99 -3.64
CA HIS A 112 -6.54 -5.81 -2.62
C HIS A 112 -7.27 -7.14 -2.37
N VAL A 113 -8.61 -7.15 -2.48
CA VAL A 113 -9.43 -8.37 -2.41
C VAL A 113 -9.14 -9.26 -3.61
N TYR A 114 -9.08 -8.72 -4.83
CA TYR A 114 -8.77 -9.46 -6.05
C TYR A 114 -7.38 -10.12 -5.99
N ALA A 115 -6.38 -9.35 -5.53
CA ALA A 115 -5.04 -9.88 -5.30
C ALA A 115 -5.04 -11.06 -4.30
N ALA A 116 -5.70 -10.89 -3.15
CA ALA A 116 -5.78 -11.94 -2.13
C ALA A 116 -6.50 -13.19 -2.67
N ARG A 117 -7.63 -13.04 -3.37
CA ARG A 117 -8.35 -14.16 -4.00
C ARG A 117 -7.50 -14.92 -5.00
N ALA A 118 -6.68 -14.20 -5.77
CA ALA A 118 -5.85 -14.82 -6.80
C ALA A 118 -4.69 -15.64 -6.21
N VAL A 119 -4.07 -15.23 -5.09
CA VAL A 119 -2.86 -15.89 -4.59
C VAL A 119 -3.09 -16.79 -3.37
N LEU A 120 -4.08 -16.50 -2.51
CA LEU A 120 -4.29 -17.25 -1.26
C LEU A 120 -4.49 -18.76 -1.47
N PRO A 121 -5.27 -19.23 -2.45
CA PRO A 121 -5.47 -20.67 -2.62
C PRO A 121 -4.15 -21.44 -2.81
N SER A 122 -3.26 -20.91 -3.64
CA SER A 122 -1.95 -21.49 -3.92
C SER A 122 -0.99 -21.35 -2.73
N MET A 123 -0.97 -20.19 -2.07
CA MET A 123 -0.16 -19.94 -0.87
C MET A 123 -0.57 -20.85 0.31
N VAL A 124 -1.86 -20.95 0.61
CA VAL A 124 -2.39 -21.82 1.69
C VAL A 124 -2.09 -23.29 1.40
N ALA A 125 -2.27 -23.75 0.15
CA ALA A 125 -1.95 -25.12 -0.23
C ALA A 125 -0.46 -25.48 -0.01
N ARG A 126 0.44 -24.48 -0.10
CA ARG A 126 1.88 -24.66 0.17
C ARG A 126 2.25 -24.44 1.63
N GLY A 127 1.39 -23.81 2.42
CA GLY A 127 1.70 -23.36 3.78
C GLY A 127 2.76 -22.26 3.80
N ASP A 128 2.91 -21.47 2.72
CA ASP A 128 3.93 -20.43 2.59
C ASP A 128 3.48 -19.34 1.62
N GLY A 129 3.47 -18.10 2.07
CA GLY A 129 3.10 -16.94 1.27
C GLY A 129 3.08 -15.67 2.10
N TYR A 130 3.13 -14.52 1.43
CA TYR A 130 3.11 -13.22 2.09
C TYR A 130 2.31 -12.18 1.31
N LEU A 131 1.39 -11.51 2.00
CA LEU A 131 0.62 -10.41 1.47
C LEU A 131 1.06 -9.10 2.13
N VAL A 132 1.37 -8.10 1.31
CA VAL A 132 1.66 -6.75 1.79
C VAL A 132 0.65 -5.79 1.20
N HIS A 133 0.01 -5.00 2.04
CA HIS A 133 -1.01 -4.03 1.64
C HIS A 133 -0.57 -2.60 1.95
N THR A 134 -0.54 -1.73 0.95
CA THR A 134 -0.29 -0.29 1.17
C THR A 134 -1.59 0.42 1.54
N ALA A 135 -1.75 0.67 2.84
CA ALA A 135 -2.77 1.56 3.36
C ALA A 135 -2.25 3.02 3.45
N SER A 136 -2.36 3.65 4.57
CA SER A 136 -1.84 5.00 4.89
C SER A 136 -2.02 5.27 6.39
N ALA A 137 -1.24 6.17 6.95
CA ALA A 137 -1.52 6.79 8.25
C ALA A 137 -2.92 7.41 8.29
N ALA A 138 -3.43 7.89 7.14
CA ALA A 138 -4.80 8.38 7.00
C ALA A 138 -5.87 7.32 7.35
N GLY A 139 -5.60 6.03 7.14
CA GLY A 139 -6.49 4.94 7.53
C GLY A 139 -6.51 4.69 9.05
N LEU A 140 -5.43 5.03 9.75
CA LEU A 140 -5.34 4.94 11.20
C LEU A 140 -5.88 6.19 11.91
N LEU A 141 -5.58 7.39 11.34
CA LEU A 141 -5.75 8.68 12.01
C LEU A 141 -6.88 9.55 11.40
N ALA A 142 -7.20 9.38 10.15
CA ALA A 142 -7.93 10.22 9.22
C ALA A 142 -7.09 11.42 8.70
N ALA A 143 -7.20 11.70 7.39
CA ALA A 143 -6.62 12.88 6.76
C ALA A 143 -7.64 14.00 6.64
N VAL A 144 -7.24 15.22 6.93
CA VAL A 144 -8.10 16.39 6.79
C VAL A 144 -8.41 16.63 5.32
N GLY A 145 -9.70 16.82 4.99
CA GLY A 145 -10.16 17.11 3.63
C GLY A 145 -10.03 15.94 2.63
N SER A 146 -9.95 14.70 3.12
CA SER A 146 -9.81 13.51 2.26
C SER A 146 -10.60 12.32 2.82
N ALA A 147 -11.94 12.46 2.86
CA ALA A 147 -12.81 11.47 3.45
C ALA A 147 -12.83 10.14 2.67
N PRO A 148 -13.02 10.11 1.33
CA PRO A 148 -12.99 8.85 0.57
C PRO A 148 -11.67 8.09 0.75
N TYR A 149 -10.56 8.79 0.71
CA TYR A 149 -9.24 8.20 0.91
C TYR A 149 -9.08 7.61 2.31
N SER A 150 -9.40 8.38 3.37
CA SER A 150 -9.26 7.93 4.75
C SER A 150 -10.11 6.68 5.05
N VAL A 151 -11.36 6.69 4.58
CA VAL A 151 -12.30 5.57 4.78
C VAL A 151 -11.80 4.31 4.06
N THR A 152 -11.40 4.42 2.80
CA THR A 152 -10.94 3.27 2.03
C THR A 152 -9.60 2.74 2.52
N LYS A 153 -8.69 3.60 2.99
CA LYS A 153 -7.43 3.16 3.61
C LYS A 153 -7.65 2.51 4.99
N ALA A 154 -8.67 2.94 5.75
CA ALA A 154 -9.08 2.23 6.97
C ALA A 154 -9.68 0.84 6.64
N ALA A 155 -10.50 0.74 5.59
CA ALA A 155 -11.03 -0.55 5.11
C ALA A 155 -9.91 -1.49 4.64
N CYS A 156 -8.87 -0.98 3.96
CA CYS A 156 -7.68 -1.75 3.58
C CYS A 156 -6.95 -2.33 4.80
N ILE A 157 -6.78 -1.55 5.88
CA ILE A 157 -6.18 -2.05 7.14
C ILE A 157 -7.03 -3.18 7.71
N LYS A 158 -8.36 -2.99 7.74
CA LYS A 158 -9.28 -4.01 8.28
C LYS A 158 -9.27 -5.28 7.43
N LEU A 159 -9.18 -5.16 6.10
CA LEU A 159 -9.02 -6.31 5.21
C LEU A 159 -7.72 -7.09 5.53
N ALA A 160 -6.59 -6.38 5.69
CA ALA A 160 -5.32 -7.02 6.04
C ALA A 160 -5.39 -7.75 7.39
N GLU A 161 -6.03 -7.15 8.41
CA GLU A 161 -6.27 -7.79 9.71
C GLU A 161 -7.09 -9.08 9.57
N THR A 162 -8.18 -9.03 8.78
CA THR A 162 -9.04 -10.22 8.60
C THR A 162 -8.33 -11.35 7.88
N ILE A 163 -7.47 -11.04 6.89
CA ILE A 163 -6.65 -12.06 6.22
C ILE A 163 -5.62 -12.64 7.19
N ALA A 164 -4.93 -11.81 7.98
CA ALA A 164 -3.95 -12.25 8.96
C ALA A 164 -4.58 -13.17 10.03
N ILE A 165 -5.80 -12.86 10.49
CA ILE A 165 -6.54 -13.68 11.45
C ILE A 165 -6.98 -15.02 10.82
N ALA A 166 -7.45 -14.99 9.58
CA ALA A 166 -7.99 -16.18 8.92
C ALA A 166 -6.90 -17.19 8.51
N HIS A 167 -5.72 -16.71 8.11
CA HIS A 167 -4.70 -17.51 7.43
C HIS A 167 -3.32 -17.50 8.11
N GLY A 168 -3.18 -16.87 9.28
CA GLY A 168 -1.91 -16.86 10.00
C GLY A 168 -1.43 -18.27 10.38
N ASP A 169 -2.34 -19.14 10.80
CA ASP A 169 -2.04 -20.53 11.15
C ASP A 169 -1.85 -21.42 9.89
N ASP A 170 -2.25 -20.94 8.71
CA ASP A 170 -2.01 -21.58 7.41
C ASP A 170 -0.61 -21.25 6.85
N GLY A 171 0.24 -20.55 7.60
CA GLY A 171 1.60 -20.16 7.19
C GLY A 171 1.65 -18.90 6.32
N ILE A 172 0.58 -18.11 6.29
CA ILE A 172 0.50 -16.87 5.50
C ILE A 172 0.88 -15.66 6.34
N GLY A 173 1.97 -14.98 5.92
CA GLY A 173 2.34 -13.69 6.48
C GLY A 173 1.51 -12.55 5.88
N VAL A 174 1.17 -11.57 6.70
CA VAL A 174 0.45 -10.37 6.25
C VAL A 174 1.05 -9.13 6.91
N SER A 175 1.30 -8.10 6.09
CA SER A 175 1.71 -6.78 6.58
C SER A 175 0.86 -5.68 5.96
N VAL A 176 0.66 -4.61 6.72
CA VAL A 176 0.02 -3.38 6.22
C VAL A 176 0.96 -2.19 6.39
N LEU A 177 1.30 -1.56 5.28
CA LEU A 177 2.14 -0.37 5.21
C LEU A 177 1.28 0.89 5.37
N CYS A 178 1.56 1.69 6.38
CA CYS A 178 0.82 2.92 6.72
C CYS A 178 1.75 4.15 6.73
N PRO A 179 2.20 4.64 5.58
CA PRO A 179 3.07 5.82 5.51
C PRO A 179 2.28 7.12 5.71
N GLN A 180 2.98 8.18 6.13
CA GLN A 180 2.60 9.57 5.94
C GLN A 180 3.19 10.10 4.61
N GLY A 181 3.79 11.28 4.60
CA GLY A 181 4.39 11.89 3.43
C GLY A 181 5.58 11.09 2.88
N VAL A 182 5.49 10.64 1.64
CA VAL A 182 6.58 10.00 0.90
C VAL A 182 6.83 10.80 -0.37
N ASN A 183 8.09 11.05 -0.73
CA ASN A 183 8.50 11.80 -1.91
C ASN A 183 8.17 11.01 -3.20
N THR A 184 6.94 11.13 -3.67
CA THR A 184 6.42 10.46 -4.87
C THR A 184 5.61 11.43 -5.71
N ALA A 185 5.28 11.04 -6.93
CA ALA A 185 4.40 11.83 -7.79
C ALA A 185 2.99 12.05 -7.20
N MET A 186 2.58 11.22 -6.23
CA MET A 186 1.31 11.33 -5.50
C MET A 186 1.40 12.36 -4.36
N ALA A 187 2.60 12.70 -3.86
CA ALA A 187 2.75 13.63 -2.77
C ALA A 187 2.20 15.01 -3.18
N PRO A 188 1.26 15.59 -2.41
CA PRO A 188 0.79 16.93 -2.72
C PRO A 188 1.96 17.92 -2.62
N ARG A 189 2.06 18.83 -3.60
CA ARG A 189 3.08 19.88 -3.60
C ARG A 189 2.94 20.85 -2.41
N GLN A 190 1.78 20.88 -1.80
CA GLN A 190 1.51 21.58 -0.54
C GLN A 190 1.17 20.53 0.50
N LEU A 191 2.06 20.39 1.46
CA LEU A 191 1.91 19.41 2.54
C LEU A 191 0.80 19.86 3.48
N GLY A 192 -0.34 19.18 3.41
CA GLY A 192 -1.33 19.20 4.48
C GLY A 192 -0.80 18.46 5.73
N ASP A 193 -1.69 17.93 6.52
CA ASP A 193 -1.39 17.14 7.73
C ASP A 193 -0.46 15.92 7.49
N GLY A 194 -0.41 15.37 6.27
CA GLY A 194 0.45 14.25 5.89
C GLY A 194 1.95 14.52 5.86
N GLY A 195 2.38 15.79 5.97
CA GLY A 195 3.79 16.18 6.04
C GLY A 195 4.25 16.69 7.41
N THR A 196 3.43 16.53 8.44
CA THR A 196 3.70 17.07 9.79
C THR A 196 5.01 16.55 10.38
N ASP A 197 5.35 15.28 10.11
CA ASP A 197 6.56 14.61 10.63
C ASP A 197 7.66 14.49 9.55
N GLY A 198 7.53 15.26 8.46
CA GLY A 198 8.47 15.28 7.34
C GLY A 198 8.05 14.36 6.18
N ILE A 199 8.86 14.41 5.12
CA ILE A 199 8.73 13.56 3.94
C ILE A 199 9.90 12.59 3.94
N VAL A 200 9.60 11.31 3.77
CA VAL A 200 10.63 10.28 3.61
C VAL A 200 10.79 9.89 2.14
N GLU A 201 11.98 9.39 1.77
CA GLU A 201 12.24 8.91 0.43
C GLU A 201 11.67 7.49 0.23
N PRO A 202 11.24 7.14 -1.01
CA PRO A 202 10.74 5.81 -1.35
C PRO A 202 11.71 4.68 -1.00
N ASP A 203 13.02 4.91 -1.14
CA ASP A 203 14.05 3.91 -0.83
C ASP A 203 14.08 3.57 0.66
N TYR A 204 13.91 4.56 1.53
CA TYR A 204 13.77 4.31 2.96
C TYR A 204 12.51 3.49 3.28
N VAL A 205 11.38 3.79 2.62
CA VAL A 205 10.16 2.99 2.78
C VAL A 205 10.39 1.54 2.34
N ALA A 206 11.10 1.34 1.23
CA ALA A 206 11.44 -0.01 0.74
C ALA A 206 12.31 -0.79 1.73
N GLU A 207 13.24 -0.11 2.43
CA GLU A 207 14.03 -0.72 3.51
C GLU A 207 13.15 -1.16 4.68
N VAL A 208 12.27 -0.27 5.15
CA VAL A 208 11.37 -0.53 6.28
C VAL A 208 10.41 -1.68 5.96
N VAL A 209 9.84 -1.71 4.73
CA VAL A 209 8.98 -2.81 4.24
C VAL A 209 9.74 -4.13 4.23
N THR A 210 10.93 -4.16 3.64
CA THR A 210 11.74 -5.39 3.53
C THR A 210 12.10 -5.94 4.92
N ALA A 211 12.50 -5.07 5.85
CA ALA A 211 12.79 -5.46 7.23
C ALA A 211 11.53 -6.00 7.94
N ALA A 212 10.38 -5.35 7.73
CA ALA A 212 9.14 -5.78 8.37
C ALA A 212 8.66 -7.16 7.90
N ILE A 213 8.76 -7.45 6.59
CA ILE A 213 8.43 -8.77 6.03
C ILE A 213 9.34 -9.85 6.62
N ARG A 214 10.66 -9.58 6.68
CA ARG A 214 11.63 -10.51 7.29
C ARG A 214 11.30 -10.82 8.74
N ASP A 215 10.90 -9.79 9.50
CA ASP A 215 10.61 -9.90 10.93
C ASP A 215 9.17 -10.36 11.20
N GLY A 216 8.32 -10.52 10.18
CA GLY A 216 6.91 -10.92 10.31
C GLY A 216 6.02 -9.85 10.98
N ARG A 217 6.39 -8.56 10.86
CA ARG A 217 5.62 -7.47 11.49
C ARG A 217 4.37 -7.12 10.69
N PHE A 218 3.22 -7.11 11.35
CA PHE A 218 1.94 -6.77 10.73
C PHE A 218 1.87 -5.29 10.35
N LEU A 219 2.08 -4.36 11.29
CA LEU A 219 1.97 -2.93 11.04
C LEU A 219 3.34 -2.34 10.71
N ILE A 220 3.43 -1.70 9.53
CA ILE A 220 4.64 -1.06 9.02
C ILE A 220 4.43 0.46 9.04
N LEU A 221 5.20 1.15 9.88
CA LEU A 221 5.16 2.60 10.05
C LEU A 221 6.52 3.21 9.67
N PRO A 222 6.67 3.75 8.45
CA PRO A 222 7.88 4.49 8.07
C PRO A 222 8.08 5.77 8.90
N HIS A 223 6.98 6.32 9.44
CA HIS A 223 6.99 7.45 10.37
C HIS A 223 6.60 6.92 11.75
N PRO A 224 7.56 6.74 12.68
CA PRO A 224 7.30 6.12 13.98
C PRO A 224 6.36 6.97 14.87
N GLU A 225 6.26 8.27 14.63
CA GLU A 225 5.36 9.19 15.32
C GLU A 225 3.88 8.77 15.21
N VAL A 226 3.53 8.11 14.09
CA VAL A 226 2.17 7.61 13.85
C VAL A 226 1.72 6.67 14.97
N GLN A 227 2.61 5.84 15.51
CA GLN A 227 2.30 4.97 16.64
C GLN A 227 1.80 5.78 17.85
N THR A 228 2.51 6.84 18.21
CA THR A 228 2.13 7.74 19.31
C THR A 228 0.76 8.40 19.06
N TYR A 229 0.48 8.78 17.81
CA TYR A 229 -0.81 9.38 17.47
C TYR A 229 -1.97 8.39 17.57
N VAL A 230 -1.76 7.15 17.15
CA VAL A 230 -2.75 6.08 17.31
C VAL A 230 -3.06 5.83 18.78
N GLU A 231 -2.04 5.73 19.63
CA GLU A 231 -2.19 5.56 21.06
C GLU A 231 -2.97 6.72 21.72
N ARG A 232 -2.64 7.96 21.36
CA ARG A 232 -3.35 9.16 21.85
C ARG A 232 -4.81 9.19 21.38
N LYS A 233 -5.09 8.78 20.14
CA LYS A 233 -6.44 8.68 19.60
C LYS A 233 -7.25 7.61 20.34
N ALA A 234 -6.65 6.46 20.63
CA ALA A 234 -7.30 5.37 21.34
C ALA A 234 -7.57 5.71 22.82
N ALA A 235 -6.64 6.44 23.47
CA ALA A 235 -6.76 6.82 24.88
C ALA A 235 -7.86 7.88 25.13
N ASP A 236 -8.05 8.84 24.21
CA ASP A 236 -9.07 9.91 24.36
C ASP A 236 -9.52 10.39 22.95
N PRO A 237 -10.52 9.73 22.35
CA PRO A 237 -11.05 10.07 21.04
C PRO A 237 -11.62 11.50 20.96
N ASP A 238 -12.26 11.97 22.03
CA ASP A 238 -12.86 13.32 22.02
C ASP A 238 -11.80 14.42 22.02
N ARG A 239 -10.74 14.26 22.80
CA ARG A 239 -9.58 15.15 22.77
C ARG A 239 -8.89 15.10 21.41
N TRP A 240 -8.73 13.92 20.83
CA TRP A 240 -8.19 13.75 19.49
C TRP A 240 -9.00 14.53 18.45
N LEU A 241 -10.31 14.35 18.40
CA LEU A 241 -11.20 15.04 17.47
C LEU A 241 -11.15 16.58 17.64
N LYS A 242 -11.03 17.07 18.89
CA LYS A 242 -10.80 18.51 19.14
C LYS A 242 -9.47 18.99 18.53
N GLY A 243 -8.43 18.16 18.62
CA GLY A 243 -7.13 18.42 18.00
C GLY A 243 -7.21 18.49 16.48
N MET A 244 -7.85 17.52 15.85
CA MET A 244 -8.03 17.45 14.40
C MET A 244 -8.86 18.61 13.84
N ARG A 245 -9.88 19.08 14.58
CA ARG A 245 -10.61 20.29 14.20
C ARG A 245 -9.73 21.53 14.17
N ARG A 246 -8.83 21.70 15.14
CA ARG A 246 -7.84 22.81 15.15
C ARG A 246 -6.85 22.68 13.98
N LEU A 247 -6.39 21.46 13.68
CA LEU A 247 -5.52 21.21 12.52
C LEU A 247 -6.22 21.60 11.22
N ARG A 248 -7.49 21.19 11.05
CA ARG A 248 -8.30 21.54 9.88
C ARG A 248 -8.45 23.05 9.72
N ALA A 249 -8.73 23.79 10.79
CA ALA A 249 -8.85 25.26 10.74
C ALA A 249 -7.55 25.90 10.22
N ARG A 250 -6.39 25.50 10.75
CA ARG A 250 -5.08 26.00 10.29
C ARG A 250 -4.81 25.71 8.82
N SER A 251 -5.21 24.50 8.34
CA SER A 251 -5.01 24.11 6.94
C SER A 251 -5.87 24.97 5.99
N LEU A 252 -7.05 25.38 6.40
CA LEU A 252 -7.91 26.28 5.63
C LEU A 252 -7.36 27.70 5.58
N ASP A 253 -6.91 28.24 6.73
CA ASP A 253 -6.31 29.57 6.82
C ASP A 253 -5.07 29.70 5.89
N LEU A 254 -4.29 28.64 5.75
CA LEU A 254 -3.13 28.61 4.84
C LEU A 254 -3.53 28.56 3.35
N GLN A 255 -4.69 28.01 3.01
CA GLN A 255 -5.19 27.97 1.62
C GLN A 255 -5.82 29.30 1.18
N GLU A 256 -6.42 30.05 2.10
CA GLU A 256 -7.02 31.37 1.82
C GLU A 256 -5.98 32.50 1.75
N GLY A 257 -4.78 32.28 2.28
CA GLY A 257 -3.69 33.27 2.30
C GLY A 257 -2.62 33.09 1.20
N SER A 258 -2.80 32.14 0.29
CA SER A 258 -1.92 31.83 -0.85
C SER A 258 -2.61 32.10 -2.17
#